data_a3b9601b98300e92c16c0c07b26772da
#
_entry.id   a3b9601b98300e92c16c0c07b26772da
#
_cell.length_a   1.000
_cell.length_b   1.000
_cell.length_c   1.000
_cell.angle_alpha   90.00
_cell.angle_beta   90.00
_cell.angle_gamma   90.00
#
_symmetry.space_group_name_H-M   'P 1'
#
loop_
_entity.id
_entity.type
_entity.pdbx_description
1 polymer ?
#
loop_
_entity_poly.entity_id
_entity_poly.type
_entity_poly.pdbx_seq_one_letter_code
_entity_poly.pdbx_strand_id
1 'polypeptide(L)'
;MFTGIVEERGSVRDIAPTRMSIECRTVTSDAAEGASISVNGACLTVVECSDRHLVFDVSEETRRRTSFSRLREGDPVNLERPLTLSSRLGGHLVQG
;
A
#
# COMPACT_ATOMS: atom_id res chain seq x y z
N MET A 1 -2.55 1.89 -12.08
CA MET A 1 -1.28 2.57 -12.39
C MET A 1 -0.82 3.44 -11.24
N PHE A 2 0.46 3.45 -10.99
CA PHE A 2 1.04 4.26 -9.92
C PHE A 2 1.93 5.35 -10.52
N THR A 3 1.99 6.49 -9.84
CA THR A 3 2.77 7.63 -10.30
C THR A 3 4.18 7.66 -9.72
N GLY A 4 4.41 6.89 -8.68
CA GLY A 4 5.63 7.00 -7.90
C GLY A 4 5.58 8.11 -6.85
N ILE A 5 4.45 8.79 -6.74
CA ILE A 5 4.28 9.86 -5.75
C ILE A 5 3.72 9.26 -4.47
N VAL A 6 4.50 9.38 -3.41
CA VAL A 6 4.11 8.85 -2.10
C VAL A 6 2.99 9.70 -1.52
N GLU A 7 1.89 9.08 -1.15
CA GLU A 7 0.76 9.78 -0.55
C GLU A 7 0.82 9.77 0.97
N GLU A 8 1.43 8.75 1.53
CA GLU A 8 1.49 8.61 2.97
C GLU A 8 2.69 7.77 3.36
N ARG A 9 3.22 8.06 4.52
CA ARG A 9 4.25 7.23 5.14
C ARG A 9 3.60 6.49 6.29
N GLY A 10 3.43 5.19 6.11
CA GLY A 10 2.89 4.34 7.17
C GLY A 10 4.00 3.65 7.94
N SER A 11 3.64 2.77 8.85
CA SER A 11 4.61 1.98 9.58
C SER A 11 4.18 0.53 9.64
N VAL A 12 5.17 -0.36 9.65
CA VAL A 12 4.90 -1.79 9.75
C VAL A 12 4.39 -2.08 11.16
N ARG A 13 3.19 -2.65 11.22
CA ARG A 13 2.56 -2.98 12.48
C ARG A 13 2.83 -4.42 12.88
N ASP A 14 2.83 -5.31 11.88
CA ASP A 14 2.95 -6.73 12.13
C ASP A 14 3.45 -7.41 10.86
N ILE A 15 4.26 -8.44 11.01
CA ILE A 15 4.78 -9.21 9.88
C ILE A 15 4.59 -10.69 10.18
N ALA A 16 3.92 -11.38 9.27
CA ALA A 16 3.77 -12.82 9.27
C ALA A 16 4.39 -13.38 8.00
N PRO A 17 4.57 -14.68 7.87
CA PRO A 17 5.27 -15.25 6.70
C PRO A 17 4.67 -14.84 5.35
N THR A 18 3.34 -14.72 5.26
CA THR A 18 2.67 -14.38 3.99
C THR A 18 1.80 -13.14 4.08
N ARG A 19 1.86 -12.41 5.19
CA ARG A 19 1.04 -11.22 5.39
C ARG A 19 1.82 -10.14 6.11
N MET A 20 1.43 -8.91 5.84
CA MET A 20 2.02 -7.75 6.49
C MET A 20 0.92 -6.75 6.80
N SER A 21 0.91 -6.25 8.01
CA SER A 21 -0.05 -5.24 8.45
C SER A 21 0.67 -3.90 8.56
N ILE A 22 0.11 -2.88 7.93
CA ILE A 22 0.70 -1.54 7.89
C ILE A 22 -0.27 -0.58 8.56
N GLU A 23 0.24 0.19 9.52
CA GLU A 23 -0.53 1.25 10.13
C GLU A 23 -0.51 2.47 9.23
N CYS A 24 -1.68 3.01 8.90
CA CYS A 24 -1.81 4.13 8.00
C CYS A 24 -3.18 4.78 8.18
N ARG A 25 -3.36 5.96 7.61
CA ARG A 25 -4.61 6.71 7.78
C ARG A 25 -5.18 7.23 6.47
N THR A 26 -4.33 7.82 5.63
CA THR A 26 -4.79 8.48 4.41
C THR A 26 -5.25 7.47 3.38
N VAL A 27 -4.42 6.47 3.12
CA VAL A 27 -4.74 5.48 2.09
C VAL A 27 -5.86 4.54 2.49
N THR A 28 -6.22 4.51 3.78
CA THR A 28 -7.34 3.69 4.24
C THR A 28 -8.69 4.30 3.91
N SER A 29 -8.73 5.59 3.54
CA SER A 29 -9.98 6.31 3.36
C SER A 29 -10.88 5.70 2.29
N ASP A 30 -10.30 5.09 1.26
CA ASP A 30 -11.08 4.44 0.21
C ASP A 30 -10.55 3.04 -0.12
N ALA A 31 -9.78 2.46 0.76
CA ALA A 31 -9.26 1.11 0.55
C ALA A 31 -10.35 0.09 0.82
N ALA A 32 -10.30 -1.01 0.09
CA ALA A 32 -11.22 -2.11 0.25
C ALA A 32 -10.47 -3.40 -0.02
N GLU A 33 -11.04 -4.52 0.44
CA GLU A 33 -10.46 -5.82 0.13
C GLU A 33 -10.35 -5.99 -1.38
N GLY A 34 -9.22 -6.48 -1.83
CA GLY A 34 -8.95 -6.63 -3.26
C GLY A 34 -8.30 -5.42 -3.90
N ALA A 35 -8.24 -4.28 -3.20
CA ALA A 35 -7.60 -3.09 -3.75
C ALA A 35 -6.09 -3.28 -3.81
N SER A 36 -5.45 -2.54 -4.72
CA SER A 36 -4.00 -2.54 -4.87
C SER A 36 -3.42 -1.28 -4.25
N ILE A 37 -2.35 -1.43 -3.49
CA ILE A 37 -1.62 -0.31 -2.89
C ILE A 37 -0.14 -0.56 -3.15
N SER A 38 0.59 0.48 -3.52
CA SER A 38 2.04 0.39 -3.64
C SER A 38 2.65 0.60 -2.26
N VAL A 39 3.45 -0.35 -1.81
CA VAL A 39 4.18 -0.27 -0.54
C VAL A 39 5.65 -0.30 -0.90
N ASN A 40 6.36 0.80 -0.65
CA ASN A 40 7.77 0.96 -1.05
C ASN A 40 7.99 0.61 -2.52
N GLY A 41 7.03 0.94 -3.38
CA GLY A 41 7.13 0.69 -4.81
C GLY A 41 6.64 -0.68 -5.27
N ALA A 42 6.30 -1.58 -4.36
CA ALA A 42 5.78 -2.90 -4.72
C ALA A 42 4.26 -2.90 -4.60
N CYS A 43 3.59 -3.37 -5.64
CA CYS A 43 2.13 -3.43 -5.66
C CYS A 43 1.65 -4.64 -4.85
N LEU A 44 0.90 -4.38 -3.80
CA LEU A 44 0.35 -5.43 -2.93
C LEU A 44 -1.17 -5.35 -2.92
N THR A 45 -1.79 -6.49 -2.65
CA THR A 45 -3.25 -6.59 -2.59
C THR A 45 -3.72 -6.55 -1.14
N VAL A 46 -4.71 -5.72 -0.88
CA VAL A 46 -5.32 -5.59 0.44
C VAL A 46 -6.22 -6.79 0.68
N VAL A 47 -6.00 -7.48 1.80
CA VAL A 47 -6.85 -8.60 2.21
C VAL A 47 -7.75 -8.25 3.39
N GLU A 48 -7.37 -7.25 4.18
CA GLU A 48 -8.23 -6.72 5.24
C GLU A 48 -7.96 -5.23 5.37
N CYS A 49 -8.97 -4.46 5.73
CA CYS A 49 -8.80 -3.03 5.93
C CYS A 49 -9.60 -2.56 7.14
N SER A 50 -9.08 -1.53 7.79
CA SER A 50 -9.76 -0.85 8.89
C SER A 50 -9.41 0.63 8.80
N ASP A 51 -9.88 1.43 9.74
CA ASP A 51 -9.65 2.87 9.73
C ASP A 51 -8.17 3.24 9.85
N ARG A 52 -7.38 2.38 10.46
CA ARG A 52 -5.99 2.71 10.79
C ARG A 52 -4.96 1.74 10.24
N HIS A 53 -5.37 0.65 9.62
CA HIS A 53 -4.39 -0.28 9.10
C HIS A 53 -4.92 -1.06 7.91
N LEU A 54 -4.01 -1.55 7.12
CA LEU A 54 -4.27 -2.42 5.99
C LEU A 54 -3.45 -3.67 6.17
N VAL A 55 -4.03 -4.81 5.82
CA VAL A 55 -3.33 -6.09 5.80
C VAL A 55 -3.15 -6.50 4.36
N PHE A 56 -1.94 -6.87 4.01
CA PHE A 56 -1.59 -7.27 2.64
C PHE A 56 -1.10 -8.69 2.61
N ASP A 57 -1.43 -9.40 1.53
CA ASP A 57 -0.74 -10.63 1.18
C ASP A 57 0.62 -10.28 0.60
N VAL A 58 1.66 -10.96 1.07
CA VAL A 58 3.00 -10.77 0.55
C VAL A 58 3.56 -12.15 0.21
N SER A 59 3.75 -12.40 -1.09
CA SER A 59 4.30 -13.67 -1.51
C SER A 59 5.76 -13.79 -1.10
N GLU A 60 6.22 -15.02 -0.99
CA GLU A 60 7.63 -15.27 -0.68
C GLU A 60 8.54 -14.67 -1.74
N GLU A 61 8.13 -14.75 -2.99
CA GLU A 61 8.89 -14.16 -4.08
C GLU A 61 8.99 -12.65 -3.96
N THR A 62 7.88 -12.00 -3.60
CA THR A 62 7.89 -10.55 -3.38
C THR A 62 8.84 -10.17 -2.26
N ARG A 63 8.87 -10.94 -1.19
CA ARG A 63 9.79 -10.67 -0.09
C ARG A 63 11.25 -10.77 -0.52
N ARG A 64 11.56 -11.75 -1.36
CA ARG A 64 12.93 -11.94 -1.82
C ARG A 64 13.39 -10.84 -2.76
N ARG A 65 12.49 -10.34 -3.60
CA ARG A 65 12.83 -9.39 -4.64
C ARG A 65 12.75 -7.94 -4.22
N THR A 66 12.22 -7.68 -3.04
CA THR A 66 12.04 -6.32 -2.57
C THR A 66 12.74 -6.13 -1.24
N SER A 67 12.66 -4.91 -0.72
CA SER A 67 13.22 -4.60 0.59
C SER A 67 12.42 -5.21 1.73
N PHE A 68 11.34 -5.92 1.43
CA PHE A 68 10.45 -6.45 2.47
C PHE A 68 11.11 -7.47 3.37
N SER A 69 12.11 -8.19 2.88
CA SER A 69 12.86 -9.13 3.71
C SER A 69 13.59 -8.45 4.86
N ARG A 70 13.79 -7.15 4.77
CA ARG A 70 14.50 -6.37 5.79
C ARG A 70 13.57 -5.58 6.70
N LEU A 71 12.28 -5.57 6.39
CA LEU A 71 11.32 -4.80 7.18
C LEU A 71 11.09 -5.46 8.53
N ARG A 72 10.92 -4.62 9.54
CA ARG A 72 10.61 -5.03 10.90
C ARG A 72 9.46 -4.19 11.43
N GLU A 73 8.84 -4.66 12.48
CA GLU A 73 7.79 -3.89 13.15
C GLU A 73 8.31 -2.52 13.53
N GLY A 74 7.53 -1.50 13.24
CA GLY A 74 7.89 -0.12 13.48
C GLY A 74 8.58 0.59 12.34
N ASP A 75 9.04 -0.14 11.33
CA ASP A 75 9.72 0.49 10.20
C ASP A 75 8.75 1.32 9.37
N PRO A 76 9.20 2.48 8.86
CA PRO A 76 8.35 3.27 7.98
C PRO A 76 8.29 2.66 6.59
N VAL A 77 7.15 2.83 5.92
CA VAL A 77 6.97 2.42 4.54
C VAL A 77 6.25 3.53 3.78
N ASN A 78 6.56 3.66 2.51
CA ASN A 78 5.93 4.64 1.64
C ASN A 78 4.73 4.01 0.96
N LEU A 79 3.59 4.68 1.02
CA LEU A 79 2.33 4.17 0.51
C LEU A 79 1.80 5.05 -0.60
N GLU A 80 1.27 4.42 -1.62
CA GLU A 80 0.65 5.12 -2.74
C GLU A 80 -0.55 4.31 -3.23
N ARG A 81 -1.68 5.00 -3.44
CA ARG A 81 -2.86 4.39 -4.06
C ARG A 81 -2.71 4.48 -5.58
N PRO A 82 -3.35 3.55 -6.32
CA PRO A 82 -3.31 3.65 -7.77
C PRO A 82 -4.10 4.87 -8.26
N LEU A 83 -3.76 5.36 -9.43
CA LEU A 83 -4.52 6.44 -10.04
C LEU A 83 -5.92 5.96 -10.41
N THR A 84 -6.87 6.86 -10.26
CA THR A 84 -8.23 6.62 -10.74
C THR A 84 -8.55 7.70 -11.75
N LEU A 85 -9.53 7.43 -12.59
CA LEU A 85 -9.92 8.40 -13.61
C LEU A 85 -10.62 9.63 -13.05
N SER A 86 -11.03 9.61 -11.81
CA SER A 86 -11.89 10.65 -11.30
C SER A 86 -11.32 11.52 -10.20
N SER A 87 -10.53 11.03 -9.31
CA SER A 87 -10.20 11.81 -8.13
C SER A 87 -8.73 12.17 -7.98
N ARG A 88 -7.85 11.20 -8.14
CA ARG A 88 -6.44 11.43 -7.81
C ARG A 88 -5.66 12.14 -8.90
N LEU A 89 -6.26 12.30 -10.06
CA LEU A 89 -5.68 13.09 -11.12
C LEU A 89 -6.09 14.55 -11.01
N GLY A 90 -6.80 14.93 -9.97
CA GLY A 90 -7.24 16.30 -9.81
C GLY A 90 -8.33 16.72 -10.77
N GLY A 91 -8.90 15.79 -11.48
CA GLY A 91 -10.02 16.05 -12.38
C GLY A 91 -9.65 16.57 -13.74
N HIS A 92 -8.49 17.15 -13.93
CA HIS A 92 -8.18 17.78 -15.20
C HIS A 92 -7.44 16.89 -16.19
N LEU A 93 -6.93 15.76 -15.76
CA LEU A 93 -6.30 14.82 -16.68
C LEU A 93 -7.29 13.81 -17.21
N VAL A 94 -8.46 13.82 -16.71
CA VAL A 94 -9.45 12.81 -17.01
C VAL A 94 -10.01 12.96 -18.40
N GLN A 95 -9.90 14.14 -18.97
CA GLN A 95 -10.38 14.40 -20.31
C GLN A 95 -9.60 13.68 -21.38
N GLY A 96 -8.41 13.31 -21.01
CA GLY A 96 -7.63 12.56 -21.96
C GLY A 96 -8.25 11.22 -22.27
#